data_0dd80911781f8c22ca1d4c8e60c8a199
#
_entry.id   0dd80911781f8c22ca1d4c8e60c8a199
#
_cell.length_a   1.000
_cell.length_b   1.000
_cell.length_c   1.000
_cell.angle_alpha   90.00
_cell.angle_beta   90.00
_cell.angle_gamma   90.00
#
_symmetry.space_group_name_H-M   'P 1'
#
loop_
_entity.id
_entity.type
_entity.pdbx_description
1 polymer ?
#
loop_
_entity_poly.entity_id
_entity_poly.type
_entity_poly.pdbx_seq_one_letter_code
_entity_poly.pdbx_strand_id
1 'polypeptide(L)'
;MKVYTLRRTQFIARPIDDVFNFFSMPENLVKITPKSLSFTILTPRPIDMGKGTLIDYTISLMGFPVQWRTLISDYNPPHSFIDQQIKGPYAFWHHTHTFIEEDGGTEIIDEVLYS
;
A
#
# COMPACT_ATOMS: atom_id res chain seq x y z
N MET A 1 -11.20 14.57 15.83
CA MET A 1 -11.26 13.75 14.60
C MET A 1 -11.58 12.31 14.97
N LYS A 2 -12.56 11.72 14.30
CA LYS A 2 -12.90 10.32 14.54
C LYS A 2 -12.09 9.45 13.58
N VAL A 3 -11.37 8.46 14.13
CA VAL A 3 -10.54 7.54 13.34
C VAL A 3 -11.25 6.19 13.25
N TYR A 4 -11.33 5.67 12.03
CA TYR A 4 -11.93 4.36 11.74
C TYR A 4 -10.81 3.34 11.52
N THR A 5 -11.12 2.07 11.77
CA THR A 5 -10.18 0.98 11.55
C THR A 5 -10.77 -0.01 10.54
N LEU A 6 -9.96 -0.35 9.53
CA LEU A 6 -10.27 -1.44 8.60
C LEU A 6 -9.16 -2.47 8.72
N ARG A 7 -9.51 -3.73 8.94
CA ARG A 7 -8.54 -4.81 9.06
C ARG A 7 -8.95 -5.96 8.15
N ARG A 8 -7.99 -6.44 7.36
CA ARG A 8 -8.19 -7.59 6.47
C ARG A 8 -7.02 -8.55 6.58
N THR A 9 -7.31 -9.84 6.40
CA THR A 9 -6.30 -10.88 6.34
C THR A 9 -6.52 -11.71 5.09
N GLN A 10 -5.42 -12.18 4.49
CA GLN A 10 -5.50 -13.14 3.39
C GLN A 10 -4.29 -14.07 3.43
N PHE A 11 -4.46 -15.26 2.91
CA PHE A 11 -3.40 -16.26 2.81
C PHE A 11 -3.03 -16.47 1.35
N ILE A 12 -1.72 -16.49 1.07
CA ILE A 12 -1.20 -16.76 -0.27
C ILE A 12 -0.20 -17.91 -0.15
N ALA A 13 -0.39 -18.96 -0.94
CA ALA A 13 0.44 -20.17 -0.93
C ALA A 13 1.76 -19.94 -1.68
N ARG A 14 2.54 -18.96 -1.22
CA ARG A 14 3.84 -18.58 -1.79
C ARG A 14 4.78 -18.19 -0.66
N PRO A 15 6.11 -18.31 -0.87
CA PRO A 15 7.10 -17.89 0.13
C PRO A 15 6.96 -16.41 0.48
N ILE A 16 7.30 -16.06 1.73
CA ILE A 16 7.17 -14.71 2.24
C ILE A 16 7.95 -13.68 1.42
N ASP A 17 9.13 -14.03 0.92
CA ASP A 17 9.93 -13.10 0.11
C ASP A 17 9.21 -12.75 -1.20
N ASP A 18 8.59 -13.73 -1.86
CA ASP A 18 7.85 -13.50 -3.09
C ASP A 18 6.63 -12.61 -2.84
N VAL A 19 5.91 -12.89 -1.76
CA VAL A 19 4.70 -12.15 -1.41
C VAL A 19 5.04 -10.72 -1.03
N PHE A 20 6.04 -10.53 -0.17
CA PHE A 20 6.46 -9.20 0.23
C PHE A 20 6.92 -8.38 -0.98
N ASN A 21 7.77 -8.96 -1.84
CA ASN A 21 8.29 -8.26 -3.01
C ASN A 21 7.17 -7.81 -3.95
N PHE A 22 6.14 -8.64 -4.13
CA PHE A 22 5.01 -8.27 -4.98
C PHE A 22 4.21 -7.12 -4.39
N PHE A 23 3.82 -7.20 -3.12
CA PHE A 23 2.93 -6.22 -2.50
C PHE A 23 3.63 -4.92 -2.10
N SER A 24 4.95 -4.95 -1.91
CA SER A 24 5.71 -3.74 -1.58
C SER A 24 6.15 -2.95 -2.82
N MET A 25 5.91 -3.47 -4.01
CA MET A 25 6.30 -2.81 -5.27
C MET A 25 5.15 -1.94 -5.76
N PRO A 26 5.31 -0.60 -5.78
CA PRO A 26 4.22 0.31 -6.17
C PRO A 26 3.65 0.03 -7.55
N GLU A 27 4.48 -0.39 -8.49
CA GLU A 27 4.05 -0.69 -9.85
C GLU A 27 3.01 -1.82 -9.91
N ASN A 28 2.99 -2.71 -8.91
CA ASN A 28 2.03 -3.80 -8.85
C ASN A 28 0.65 -3.34 -8.37
N LEU A 29 0.55 -2.15 -7.75
CA LEU A 29 -0.74 -1.61 -7.34
C LEU A 29 -1.67 -1.39 -8.54
N VAL A 30 -1.10 -1.04 -9.69
CA VAL A 30 -1.88 -0.89 -10.92
C VAL A 30 -2.59 -2.20 -11.29
N LYS A 31 -1.93 -3.34 -11.03
CA LYS A 31 -2.45 -4.67 -11.38
C LYS A 31 -3.62 -5.11 -10.49
N ILE A 32 -3.63 -4.67 -9.23
CA ILE A 32 -4.62 -5.10 -8.24
C ILE A 32 -5.68 -4.04 -7.93
N THR A 33 -5.51 -2.83 -8.45
CA THR A 33 -6.48 -1.75 -8.26
C THR A 33 -7.54 -1.82 -9.35
N PRO A 34 -8.83 -1.65 -9.01
CA PRO A 34 -9.89 -1.63 -10.02
C PRO A 34 -9.63 -0.60 -11.10
N LYS A 35 -9.84 -0.99 -12.36
CA LYS A 35 -9.59 -0.11 -13.51
C LYS A 35 -10.45 1.16 -13.46
N SER A 36 -11.61 1.10 -12.81
CA SER A 36 -12.49 2.25 -12.66
C SER A 36 -11.86 3.40 -11.87
N LEU A 37 -10.82 3.13 -11.07
CA LEU A 37 -10.12 4.15 -10.30
C LEU A 37 -9.01 4.83 -11.12
N SER A 38 -8.67 4.33 -12.30
CA SER A 38 -7.65 4.91 -13.18
C SER A 38 -6.37 5.26 -12.43
N PHE A 39 -5.83 4.28 -11.72
CA PHE A 39 -4.62 4.47 -10.90
C PHE A 39 -3.42 4.74 -11.79
N THR A 40 -2.75 5.88 -11.57
CA THR A 40 -1.58 6.29 -12.36
C THR A 40 -0.46 6.74 -11.43
N ILE A 41 0.70 6.09 -11.52
CA ILE A 41 1.89 6.48 -10.74
C ILE A 41 2.58 7.63 -11.46
N LEU A 42 2.82 8.73 -10.73
CA LEU A 42 3.50 9.92 -11.25
C LEU A 42 5.01 9.91 -10.95
N THR A 43 5.42 9.24 -9.87
CA THR A 43 6.82 9.13 -9.49
C THR A 43 7.61 8.39 -10.57
N PRO A 44 8.77 8.91 -11.00
CA PRO A 44 9.60 8.21 -11.99
C PRO A 44 10.01 6.82 -11.55
N ARG A 45 10.01 5.87 -12.49
CA ARG A 45 10.42 4.49 -12.25
C ARG A 45 11.86 4.25 -12.69
N PRO A 46 12.59 3.31 -12.06
CA PRO A 46 12.15 2.45 -10.95
C PRO A 46 12.06 3.22 -9.63
N ILE A 47 11.15 2.79 -8.76
CA ILE A 47 10.97 3.39 -7.43
C ILE A 47 11.75 2.57 -6.42
N ASP A 48 12.71 3.21 -5.75
CA ASP A 48 13.49 2.57 -4.69
C ASP A 48 12.67 2.59 -3.40
N MET A 49 12.14 1.43 -3.02
CA MET A 49 11.37 1.31 -1.79
C MET A 49 12.27 1.27 -0.58
N GLY A 50 11.91 2.07 0.42
CA GLY A 50 12.60 2.11 1.69
C GLY A 50 11.92 3.13 2.59
N LYS A 51 12.40 3.20 3.84
CA LYS A 51 11.91 4.20 4.79
C LYS A 51 12.21 5.60 4.25
N GLY A 52 11.19 6.44 4.18
CA GLY A 52 11.31 7.79 3.67
C GLY A 52 10.94 7.94 2.20
N THR A 53 10.67 6.85 1.48
CA THR A 53 10.26 6.93 0.08
C THR A 53 8.93 7.65 -0.05
N LEU A 54 8.88 8.59 -1.01
CA LEU A 54 7.65 9.31 -1.37
C LEU A 54 7.16 8.80 -2.71
N ILE A 55 5.87 8.50 -2.80
CA ILE A 55 5.24 8.01 -4.02
C ILE A 55 4.05 8.90 -4.33
N ASP A 56 4.07 9.51 -5.52
CA ASP A 56 2.97 10.32 -6.02
C ASP A 56 2.19 9.55 -7.06
N TYR A 57 0.86 9.60 -6.94
CA TYR A 57 -0.02 8.99 -7.92
C TYR A 57 -1.37 9.71 -7.95
N THR A 58 -2.16 9.42 -8.98
CA THR A 58 -3.53 9.90 -9.09
C THR A 58 -4.50 8.73 -9.13
N ILE A 59 -5.67 8.94 -8.56
CA ILE A 59 -6.81 8.04 -8.70
C ILE A 59 -8.00 8.86 -9.17
N SER A 60 -8.92 8.22 -9.88
CA SER A 60 -10.14 8.88 -10.33
C SER A 60 -11.25 8.65 -9.31
N LEU A 61 -11.79 9.74 -8.77
CA LEU A 61 -12.95 9.70 -7.88
C LEU A 61 -14.08 10.47 -8.53
N MET A 62 -15.21 9.79 -8.78
CA MET A 62 -16.39 10.39 -9.41
C MET A 62 -16.04 11.11 -10.73
N GLY A 63 -15.10 10.52 -11.50
CA GLY A 63 -14.67 11.08 -12.77
C GLY A 63 -13.60 12.16 -12.70
N PHE A 64 -13.16 12.54 -11.50
CA PHE A 64 -12.14 13.57 -11.30
C PHE A 64 -10.83 12.97 -10.82
N PRO A 65 -9.67 13.39 -11.38
CA PRO A 65 -8.38 12.95 -10.89
C PRO A 65 -8.07 13.59 -9.53
N VAL A 66 -7.68 12.76 -8.57
CA VAL A 66 -7.29 13.22 -7.23
C VAL A 66 -5.84 12.81 -6.99
N GLN A 67 -5.00 13.78 -6.62
CA GLN A 67 -3.60 13.51 -6.32
C GLN A 67 -3.46 12.90 -4.92
N TRP A 68 -2.59 11.89 -4.84
CA TRP A 68 -2.29 11.21 -3.57
C TRP A 68 -0.78 11.12 -3.43
N ARG A 69 -0.26 11.58 -2.29
CA ARG A 69 1.16 11.41 -1.96
C ARG A 69 1.29 10.51 -0.75
N THR A 70 2.06 9.45 -0.91
CA THR A 70 2.32 8.45 0.12
C THR A 70 3.75 8.56 0.61
N LEU A 71 3.92 8.51 1.94
CA LEU A 71 5.22 8.34 2.59
C LEU A 71 5.32 6.92 3.11
N ILE A 72 6.41 6.24 2.78
CA ILE A 72 6.75 4.96 3.40
C ILE A 72 7.46 5.30 4.71
N SER A 73 6.72 5.26 5.81
CA SER A 73 7.23 5.70 7.11
C SER A 73 7.98 4.61 7.86
N ASP A 74 7.81 3.34 7.46
CA ASP A 74 8.59 2.23 7.97
C ASP A 74 8.71 1.17 6.89
N TYR A 75 9.84 0.46 6.85
CA TYR A 75 10.11 -0.54 5.82
C TYR A 75 11.03 -1.61 6.39
N ASN A 76 10.48 -2.80 6.62
CA ASN A 76 11.15 -3.90 7.29
C ASN A 76 10.95 -5.22 6.53
N PRO A 77 11.63 -5.41 5.38
CA PRO A 77 11.48 -6.62 4.57
C PRO A 77 11.98 -7.86 5.31
N PRO A 78 11.35 -9.02 5.14
CA PRO A 78 10.11 -9.26 4.41
C PRO A 78 8.88 -9.25 5.32
N HIS A 79 8.92 -8.56 6.45
CA HIS A 79 7.95 -8.67 7.53
C HIS A 79 6.86 -7.60 7.50
N SER A 80 7.21 -6.36 7.18
CA SER A 80 6.22 -5.28 7.24
C SER A 80 6.67 -4.03 6.51
N PHE A 81 5.70 -3.18 6.16
CA PHE A 81 5.96 -1.79 5.82
C PHE A 81 4.70 -0.97 6.13
N ILE A 82 4.90 0.34 6.30
CA ILE A 82 3.82 1.27 6.60
C ILE A 82 3.78 2.35 5.53
N ASP A 83 2.59 2.59 4.97
CA ASP A 83 2.36 3.73 4.11
C ASP A 83 1.37 4.70 4.75
N GLN A 84 1.68 5.99 4.65
CA GLN A 84 0.85 7.06 5.18
C GLN A 84 0.55 8.07 4.08
N GLN A 85 -0.69 8.53 4.02
CA GLN A 85 -1.05 9.62 3.13
C GLN A 85 -0.57 10.92 3.75
N ILE A 86 0.26 11.66 3.03
CA ILE A 86 0.64 13.02 3.44
C ILE A 86 -0.03 14.08 2.59
N LYS A 87 -0.64 13.70 1.46
CA LYS A 87 -1.47 14.55 0.63
C LYS A 87 -2.50 13.68 -0.08
N GLY A 88 -3.78 14.04 0.01
CA GLY A 88 -4.84 13.26 -0.62
C GLY A 88 -6.20 13.55 -0.02
N PRO A 89 -7.21 12.73 -0.38
CA PRO A 89 -8.60 12.99 -0.01
C PRO A 89 -8.95 12.70 1.45
N TYR A 90 -8.14 11.93 2.15
CA TYR A 90 -8.40 11.61 3.56
C TYR A 90 -7.77 12.63 4.48
N ALA A 91 -8.39 12.90 5.63
CA ALA A 91 -7.78 13.70 6.68
C ALA A 91 -6.63 12.95 7.34
N PHE A 92 -6.75 11.60 7.40
CA PHE A 92 -5.76 10.73 7.99
C PHE A 92 -5.82 9.37 7.30
N TRP A 93 -4.65 8.81 6.95
CA TRP A 93 -4.54 7.48 6.36
C TRP A 93 -3.21 6.87 6.78
N HIS A 94 -3.30 5.78 7.55
CA HIS A 94 -2.13 5.05 8.06
C HIS A 94 -2.36 3.57 7.81
N HIS A 95 -1.58 2.98 6.92
CA HIS A 95 -1.77 1.61 6.47
C HIS A 95 -0.55 0.76 6.83
N THR A 96 -0.76 -0.20 7.73
CA THR A 96 0.28 -1.17 8.11
C THR A 96 0.06 -2.46 7.34
N HIS A 97 1.11 -2.91 6.65
CA HIS A 97 1.13 -4.18 5.91
C HIS A 97 2.04 -5.14 6.67
N THR A 98 1.50 -6.24 7.14
CA THR A 98 2.25 -7.25 7.89
C THR A 98 2.22 -8.58 7.14
N PHE A 99 3.39 -9.24 7.06
CA PHE A 99 3.56 -10.50 6.35
C PHE A 99 4.11 -11.53 7.34
N ILE A 100 3.39 -12.64 7.50
CA ILE A 100 3.73 -13.68 8.46
C ILE A 100 3.96 -14.98 7.71
N GLU A 101 5.16 -15.55 7.85
CA GLU A 101 5.46 -16.85 7.29
C GLU A 101 4.67 -17.91 8.03
N GLU A 102 3.98 -18.74 7.27
CA GLU A 102 3.20 -19.85 7.82
C GLU A 102 3.48 -21.12 7.03
N ASP A 103 3.01 -22.24 7.56
CA ASP A 103 3.14 -23.52 6.88
C ASP A 103 2.38 -23.47 5.56
N GLY A 104 3.12 -23.67 4.47
CA GLY A 104 2.56 -23.65 3.12
C GLY A 104 2.39 -22.30 2.47
N GLY A 105 2.80 -21.20 3.12
CA GLY A 105 2.67 -19.89 2.51
C GLY A 105 2.85 -18.71 3.43
N THR A 106 2.11 -17.64 3.14
CA THR A 106 2.24 -16.37 3.86
C THR A 106 0.87 -15.81 4.18
N GLU A 107 0.67 -15.39 5.44
CA GLU A 107 -0.49 -14.61 5.83
C GLU A 107 -0.17 -13.13 5.69
N ILE A 108 -1.06 -12.39 5.03
CA ILE A 108 -0.97 -10.93 4.92
C ILE A 108 -2.03 -10.32 5.80
N ILE A 109 -1.63 -9.38 6.64
CA ILE A 109 -2.54 -8.61 7.49
C ILE A 109 -2.44 -7.16 7.08
N ASP A 110 -3.57 -6.59 6.64
CA ASP A 110 -3.69 -5.18 6.33
C ASP A 110 -4.50 -4.49 7.41
N GLU A 111 -3.95 -3.45 7.99
CA GLU A 111 -4.67 -2.63 8.96
C GLU A 111 -4.57 -1.16 8.55
N VAL A 112 -5.73 -0.55 8.32
CA VAL A 112 -5.82 0.85 7.94
C VAL A 112 -6.53 1.63 9.03
N LEU A 113 -5.87 2.67 9.51
CA LEU A 113 -6.48 3.68 10.36
C LEU A 113 -6.74 4.89 9.48
N TYR A 114 -7.98 5.37 9.44
CA TYR A 114 -8.32 6.46 8.52
C TYR A 114 -9.40 7.39 9.07
N SER A 115 -9.46 8.54 8.49
CA SER A 115 -10.46 9.54 8.82
C SER A 115 -10.79 10.43 7.62
#